data_65b75241331199c939b3c7e2acc178b4
#
_entry.id   65b75241331199c939b3c7e2acc178b4
#
_cell.length_a   1.000
_cell.length_b   1.000
_cell.length_c   1.000
_cell.angle_alpha   90.00
_cell.angle_beta   90.00
_cell.angle_gamma   90.00
#
_symmetry.space_group_name_H-M   'P 1'
#
loop_
_entity.id
_entity.type
_entity.pdbx_description
1 polymer ?
#
loop_
_entity_poly.entity_id
_entity_poly.type
_entity_poly.pdbx_seq_one_letter_code
_entity_poly.pdbx_strand_id
1 'polypeptide(L)'
;MENNYILYVGMDVSKGKADAAILKVSDRRSVKPKFLRKKLSFKFVKSEVASFLETVRSYSDVNCTSICFALEVTGIYSTNVYDYIKANLYENESIKFLNTDFVNQWRIAHNIAKSDPLDAQTISTIIGTDLDVQYVNDNVFENKNGYQDLKALVHRHYQIKKIYSQEINRLIAQCDCLFPELQYVFEPKSAAFIAVLSSYPTTHDIINASRVEVFDVVYEATKHRCSMDKVDKLFELCQDTLVPDDISSYGKSIILDLVENIKNIKGQLKSIERYIKDIASLNPAYKLLLTITGCGPITAATVIAETGNIRRFKNADCFVSYSGTSPRNKRSGTSVETMGKISKKGSRYLRHAIYMIAEFARRHNPVLKHQFERIKNGNKKRHKLANIAIANKIARYIYSIMKNKSSFVILHDHIMRLPEETRDTFFNSISLD
;
A
#
# COMPACT_ATOMS: atom_id res chain seq x y z
N MET A 1 -39.34 38.42 8.79
CA MET A 1 -39.17 37.17 7.99
C MET A 1 -37.88 36.52 8.43
N GLU A 2 -37.94 35.37 9.08
CA GLU A 2 -36.71 34.64 9.40
C GLU A 2 -36.11 34.12 8.12
N ASN A 3 -34.84 34.45 7.90
CA ASN A 3 -34.13 34.01 6.66
C ASN A 3 -33.90 32.51 6.68
N ASN A 4 -34.08 31.85 5.53
CA ASN A 4 -33.73 30.47 5.34
C ASN A 4 -32.26 30.20 5.76
N TYR A 5 -31.98 29.04 6.34
CA TYR A 5 -30.66 28.67 6.81
C TYR A 5 -30.31 27.21 6.51
N ILE A 6 -29.05 26.92 6.63
CA ILE A 6 -28.48 25.57 6.53
C ILE A 6 -27.81 25.22 7.86
N LEU A 7 -27.98 23.97 8.30
CA LEU A 7 -27.24 23.41 9.39
C LEU A 7 -25.97 22.66 8.85
N TYR A 8 -24.84 23.05 9.40
CA TYR A 8 -23.57 22.37 9.09
C TYR A 8 -23.07 21.63 10.31
N VAL A 9 -22.89 20.31 10.17
CA VAL A 9 -22.53 19.40 11.26
C VAL A 9 -21.13 18.83 10.98
N GLY A 10 -20.14 19.36 11.67
CA GLY A 10 -18.77 18.86 11.62
C GLY A 10 -18.56 17.74 12.64
N MET A 11 -17.93 16.65 12.24
CA MET A 11 -17.66 15.50 13.10
C MET A 11 -16.17 15.16 13.08
N ASP A 12 -15.55 15.12 14.24
CA ASP A 12 -14.22 14.53 14.44
C ASP A 12 -14.35 13.11 14.96
N VAL A 13 -13.75 12.17 14.22
CA VAL A 13 -13.91 10.73 14.45
C VAL A 13 -12.66 10.15 15.08
N SER A 14 -12.79 9.59 16.27
CA SER A 14 -11.75 8.88 17.00
C SER A 14 -12.12 7.39 17.18
N LYS A 15 -11.28 6.63 17.89
CA LYS A 15 -11.54 5.19 18.12
C LYS A 15 -12.81 4.99 18.97
N GLY A 16 -13.88 4.50 18.34
CA GLY A 16 -15.14 4.10 19.00
C GLY A 16 -16.12 5.23 19.34
N LYS A 17 -15.77 6.50 19.08
CA LYS A 17 -16.63 7.66 19.31
C LYS A 17 -16.38 8.77 18.30
N ALA A 18 -17.34 9.69 18.18
CA ALA A 18 -17.15 10.95 17.50
C ALA A 18 -17.56 12.13 18.38
N ASP A 19 -16.87 13.25 18.20
CA ASP A 19 -17.29 14.55 18.70
C ASP A 19 -17.86 15.38 17.52
N ALA A 20 -18.98 16.05 17.71
CA ALA A 20 -19.66 16.82 16.69
C ALA A 20 -19.95 18.23 17.14
N ALA A 21 -20.05 19.18 16.20
CA ALA A 21 -20.48 20.55 16.42
C ALA A 21 -21.50 20.94 15.36
N ILE A 22 -22.54 21.70 15.76
CA ILE A 22 -23.64 22.13 14.91
C ILE A 22 -23.57 23.64 14.73
N LEU A 23 -23.45 24.06 13.48
CA LEU A 23 -23.34 25.44 13.06
C LEU A 23 -24.56 25.84 12.22
N LYS A 24 -25.25 26.95 12.57
CA LYS A 24 -26.33 27.58 11.80
C LYS A 24 -25.77 28.67 10.91
N VAL A 25 -26.04 28.62 9.62
CA VAL A 25 -25.62 29.63 8.64
C VAL A 25 -26.82 30.07 7.80
N SER A 26 -27.20 31.34 7.91
CA SER A 26 -28.29 31.97 7.14
C SER A 26 -27.75 32.61 5.84
N ASP A 27 -26.52 33.14 5.89
CA ASP A 27 -25.80 33.69 4.73
C ASP A 27 -24.33 33.35 4.84
N ARG A 28 -23.75 32.68 3.85
CA ARG A 28 -22.31 32.30 3.78
C ARG A 28 -21.37 33.50 3.79
N ARG A 29 -21.86 34.69 3.43
CA ARG A 29 -21.13 35.97 3.49
C ARG A 29 -21.21 36.65 4.85
N SER A 30 -22.06 36.18 5.76
CA SER A 30 -22.23 36.72 7.09
C SER A 30 -21.09 36.33 8.03
N VAL A 31 -20.45 37.28 8.60
CA VAL A 31 -19.09 37.21 9.17
C VAL A 31 -18.96 36.45 10.50
N LYS A 32 -20.05 36.01 11.15
CA LYS A 32 -19.94 35.30 12.45
C LYS A 32 -20.81 34.05 12.48
N PRO A 33 -20.18 32.85 12.38
CA PRO A 33 -20.90 31.60 12.52
C PRO A 33 -21.52 31.46 13.91
N LYS A 34 -22.82 31.14 13.98
CA LYS A 34 -23.53 30.90 15.22
C LYS A 34 -23.60 29.41 15.50
N PHE A 35 -22.80 28.92 16.47
CA PHE A 35 -22.90 27.55 16.94
C PHE A 35 -24.18 27.36 17.74
N LEU A 36 -25.04 26.42 17.35
CA LEU A 36 -26.17 25.92 18.12
C LEU A 36 -25.69 24.97 19.20
N ARG A 37 -24.70 24.15 18.85
CA ARG A 37 -24.03 23.24 19.77
C ARG A 37 -22.55 23.16 19.42
N LYS A 38 -21.67 23.40 20.38
CA LYS A 38 -20.22 23.39 20.20
C LYS A 38 -19.62 22.02 20.44
N LYS A 39 -20.29 21.15 21.21
CA LYS A 39 -19.85 19.81 21.53
C LYS A 39 -21.05 18.88 21.71
N LEU A 40 -21.09 17.80 20.96
CA LEU A 40 -22.02 16.71 21.08
C LEU A 40 -21.21 15.43 20.80
N SER A 41 -21.17 14.49 21.74
CA SER A 41 -20.36 13.28 21.60
C SER A 41 -21.27 12.06 21.55
N PHE A 42 -20.92 11.07 20.71
CA PHE A 42 -21.66 9.81 20.59
C PHE A 42 -20.69 8.66 20.29
N LYS A 43 -21.05 7.46 20.74
CA LYS A 43 -20.32 6.22 20.45
C LYS A 43 -20.81 5.59 19.15
N PHE A 44 -19.98 4.68 18.57
CA PHE A 44 -20.31 3.99 17.32
C PHE A 44 -21.21 2.77 17.55
N VAL A 45 -22.36 3.03 18.19
CA VAL A 45 -23.45 2.05 18.39
C VAL A 45 -24.69 2.59 17.69
N LYS A 46 -25.43 1.71 17.02
CA LYS A 46 -26.58 2.14 16.19
C LYS A 46 -27.55 3.07 16.94
N SER A 47 -27.87 2.74 18.18
CA SER A 47 -28.79 3.55 18.99
C SER A 47 -28.26 4.96 19.28
N GLU A 48 -26.96 5.11 19.58
CA GLU A 48 -26.38 6.42 19.84
C GLU A 48 -26.22 7.26 18.57
N VAL A 49 -25.86 6.63 17.41
CA VAL A 49 -25.81 7.34 16.14
C VAL A 49 -27.22 7.74 15.67
N ALA A 50 -28.22 6.90 15.87
CA ALA A 50 -29.62 7.27 15.60
C ALA A 50 -30.08 8.44 16.48
N SER A 51 -29.84 8.37 17.80
CA SER A 51 -30.14 9.46 18.74
C SER A 51 -29.39 10.75 18.40
N PHE A 52 -28.15 10.65 17.91
CA PHE A 52 -27.39 11.80 17.41
C PHE A 52 -28.09 12.44 16.19
N LEU A 53 -28.52 11.65 15.20
CA LEU A 53 -29.25 12.17 14.04
C LEU A 53 -30.56 12.87 14.46
N GLU A 54 -31.34 12.25 15.35
CA GLU A 54 -32.56 12.86 15.89
C GLU A 54 -32.24 14.17 16.65
N THR A 55 -31.17 14.19 17.43
CA THR A 55 -30.73 15.41 18.14
C THR A 55 -30.34 16.50 17.14
N VAL A 56 -29.61 16.18 16.06
CA VAL A 56 -29.29 17.19 15.03
C VAL A 56 -30.56 17.70 14.35
N ARG A 57 -31.49 16.82 14.00
CA ARG A 57 -32.79 17.19 13.39
C ARG A 57 -33.66 18.04 14.27
N SER A 58 -33.59 17.87 15.59
CA SER A 58 -34.36 18.71 16.55
C SER A 58 -33.94 20.19 16.53
N TYR A 59 -32.78 20.52 15.96
CA TYR A 59 -32.35 21.91 15.75
C TYR A 59 -32.86 22.53 14.43
N SER A 60 -33.51 21.74 13.57
CA SER A 60 -34.14 22.22 12.32
C SER A 60 -35.57 22.68 12.58
N ASP A 61 -35.97 23.75 11.91
CA ASP A 61 -37.32 24.27 11.84
C ASP A 61 -37.77 24.45 10.38
N VAL A 62 -38.95 25.03 10.13
CA VAL A 62 -39.51 25.24 8.79
C VAL A 62 -38.62 26.10 7.87
N ASN A 63 -37.69 26.87 8.43
CA ASN A 63 -36.75 27.69 7.67
C ASN A 63 -35.41 26.96 7.37
N CYS A 64 -35.23 25.76 7.90
CA CYS A 64 -34.05 24.96 7.62
C CYS A 64 -34.14 24.31 6.23
N THR A 65 -33.34 24.77 5.30
CA THR A 65 -33.36 24.27 3.90
C THR A 65 -32.61 22.96 3.71
N SER A 66 -31.54 22.74 4.47
CA SER A 66 -30.78 21.49 4.41
C SER A 66 -29.88 21.27 5.64
N ILE A 67 -29.46 20.02 5.85
CA ILE A 67 -28.47 19.61 6.85
C ILE A 67 -27.28 18.98 6.14
N CYS A 68 -26.09 19.57 6.35
CA CYS A 68 -24.85 19.10 5.72
C CYS A 68 -23.92 18.52 6.79
N PHE A 69 -23.72 17.22 6.79
CA PHE A 69 -22.73 16.54 7.63
C PHE A 69 -21.38 16.49 6.94
N ALA A 70 -20.31 16.62 7.71
CA ALA A 70 -18.96 16.40 7.21
C ALA A 70 -18.04 15.81 8.28
N LEU A 71 -17.08 15.01 7.84
CA LEU A 71 -16.06 14.41 8.69
C LEU A 71 -14.73 14.28 7.95
N GLU A 72 -13.63 14.25 8.71
CA GLU A 72 -12.33 13.94 8.15
C GLU A 72 -12.17 12.45 7.87
N VAL A 73 -11.31 12.12 6.89
CA VAL A 73 -10.90 10.73 6.61
C VAL A 73 -9.92 10.27 7.68
N THR A 74 -10.39 9.65 8.75
CA THR A 74 -9.59 9.07 9.83
C THR A 74 -9.44 7.55 9.72
N GLY A 75 -9.02 7.08 8.55
CA GLY A 75 -8.81 5.66 8.27
C GLY A 75 -10.11 4.83 8.31
N ILE A 76 -10.05 3.64 8.93
CA ILE A 76 -11.18 2.69 8.99
C ILE A 76 -12.28 3.12 9.97
N TYR A 77 -11.98 3.99 10.93
CA TYR A 77 -12.94 4.35 11.97
C TYR A 77 -14.10 5.22 11.46
N SER A 78 -13.84 6.06 10.46
CA SER A 78 -14.83 6.98 9.90
C SER A 78 -15.81 6.27 8.92
N THR A 79 -15.43 5.14 8.33
CA THR A 79 -16.21 4.50 7.27
C THR A 79 -17.57 4.00 7.76
N ASN A 80 -17.60 3.22 8.86
CA ASN A 80 -18.84 2.64 9.37
C ASN A 80 -19.86 3.70 9.79
N VAL A 81 -19.38 4.79 10.41
CA VAL A 81 -20.23 5.92 10.82
C VAL A 81 -20.77 6.64 9.59
N TYR A 82 -19.91 6.92 8.62
CA TYR A 82 -20.29 7.52 7.34
C TYR A 82 -21.38 6.69 6.63
N ASP A 83 -21.14 5.38 6.46
CA ASP A 83 -22.08 4.49 5.75
C ASP A 83 -23.43 4.41 6.48
N TYR A 84 -23.41 4.32 7.82
CA TYR A 84 -24.66 4.31 8.61
C TYR A 84 -25.41 5.63 8.50
N ILE A 85 -24.75 6.77 8.65
CA ILE A 85 -25.39 8.08 8.50
C ILE A 85 -25.93 8.22 7.07
N LYS A 86 -25.14 7.91 6.04
CA LYS A 86 -25.53 8.00 4.63
C LYS A 86 -26.78 7.18 4.30
N ALA A 87 -26.89 5.97 4.90
CA ALA A 87 -28.06 5.11 4.72
C ALA A 87 -29.35 5.63 5.42
N ASN A 88 -29.21 6.58 6.35
CA ASN A 88 -30.30 7.11 7.16
C ASN A 88 -30.55 8.62 6.92
N LEU A 89 -30.03 9.20 5.83
CA LEU A 89 -30.26 10.58 5.43
C LEU A 89 -31.65 10.77 4.83
N TYR A 90 -32.24 11.96 5.09
CA TYR A 90 -33.45 12.44 4.39
C TYR A 90 -33.05 13.17 3.08
N GLU A 91 -34.03 13.50 2.23
CA GLU A 91 -33.79 14.12 0.91
C GLU A 91 -33.05 15.46 0.98
N ASN A 92 -33.26 16.23 2.03
CA ASN A 92 -32.61 17.53 2.26
C ASN A 92 -31.31 17.42 3.08
N GLU A 93 -30.82 16.21 3.35
CA GLU A 93 -29.60 15.94 4.11
C GLU A 93 -28.48 15.43 3.20
N SER A 94 -27.24 15.75 3.56
CA SER A 94 -26.06 15.25 2.84
C SER A 94 -24.89 14.99 3.80
N ILE A 95 -24.01 14.04 3.45
CA ILE A 95 -22.80 13.77 4.20
C ILE A 95 -21.62 13.73 3.23
N LYS A 96 -20.48 14.28 3.63
CA LYS A 96 -19.26 14.35 2.81
C LYS A 96 -17.99 14.15 3.65
N PHE A 97 -16.97 13.62 3.00
CA PHE A 97 -15.62 13.57 3.57
C PHE A 97 -14.82 14.82 3.20
N LEU A 98 -14.12 15.40 4.17
CA LEU A 98 -13.14 16.44 3.95
C LEU A 98 -11.74 15.89 3.75
N ASN A 99 -10.94 16.60 2.96
CA ASN A 99 -9.54 16.30 2.79
C ASN A 99 -8.77 16.71 4.06
N THR A 100 -8.13 15.76 4.73
CA THR A 100 -7.37 15.97 5.97
C THR A 100 -6.23 16.99 5.83
N ASP A 101 -5.52 16.99 4.67
CA ASP A 101 -4.48 18.00 4.40
C ASP A 101 -5.08 19.40 4.31
N PHE A 102 -6.27 19.55 3.71
CA PHE A 102 -6.99 20.81 3.60
C PHE A 102 -7.42 21.33 4.97
N VAL A 103 -8.03 20.48 5.81
CA VAL A 103 -8.44 20.84 7.18
C VAL A 103 -7.21 21.27 8.01
N ASN A 104 -6.10 20.55 7.91
CA ASN A 104 -4.86 20.92 8.60
C ASN A 104 -4.29 22.25 8.13
N GLN A 105 -4.27 22.53 6.82
CA GLN A 105 -3.80 23.80 6.28
C GLN A 105 -4.71 24.95 6.73
N TRP A 106 -6.03 24.77 6.68
CA TRP A 106 -7.01 25.74 7.12
C TRP A 106 -6.86 26.08 8.61
N ARG A 107 -6.66 25.05 9.46
CA ARG A 107 -6.43 25.23 10.89
C ARG A 107 -5.16 26.04 11.18
N ILE A 108 -4.06 25.74 10.49
CA ILE A 108 -2.79 26.46 10.61
C ILE A 108 -2.97 27.93 10.19
N ALA A 109 -3.66 28.17 9.07
CA ALA A 109 -3.90 29.53 8.57
C ALA A 109 -4.73 30.39 9.53
N HIS A 110 -5.60 29.76 10.34
CA HIS A 110 -6.45 30.44 11.31
C HIS A 110 -5.94 30.34 12.76
N ASN A 111 -4.72 29.84 12.99
CA ASN A 111 -4.08 29.68 14.31
C ASN A 111 -4.94 28.92 15.33
N ILE A 112 -5.66 27.87 14.91
CA ILE A 112 -6.50 27.06 15.79
C ILE A 112 -5.67 25.91 16.37
N ALA A 113 -5.70 25.79 17.72
CA ALA A 113 -5.05 24.69 18.43
C ALA A 113 -5.71 23.34 18.11
N LYS A 114 -4.93 22.26 18.11
CA LYS A 114 -5.45 20.90 17.89
C LYS A 114 -6.06 20.35 19.18
N SER A 115 -7.38 20.07 19.16
CA SER A 115 -8.09 19.31 20.19
C SER A 115 -9.41 18.77 19.63
N ASP A 116 -9.82 17.56 20.04
CA ASP A 116 -11.00 16.87 19.47
C ASP A 116 -12.28 17.74 19.40
N PRO A 117 -12.66 18.52 20.45
CA PRO A 117 -13.83 19.40 20.35
C PRO A 117 -13.65 20.58 19.39
N LEU A 118 -12.42 21.12 19.27
CA LEU A 118 -12.12 22.21 18.34
C LEU A 118 -12.02 21.70 16.90
N ASP A 119 -11.61 20.45 16.70
CA ASP A 119 -11.53 19.86 15.37
C ASP A 119 -12.93 19.65 14.77
N ALA A 120 -13.94 19.22 15.54
CA ALA A 120 -15.34 19.17 15.11
C ALA A 120 -15.91 20.58 14.79
N GLN A 121 -15.61 21.59 15.61
CA GLN A 121 -16.00 22.99 15.35
C GLN A 121 -15.30 23.52 14.08
N THR A 122 -14.04 23.21 13.91
CA THR A 122 -13.27 23.58 12.71
C THR A 122 -13.90 22.97 11.44
N ILE A 123 -14.24 21.69 11.47
CA ILE A 123 -14.89 21.00 10.34
C ILE A 123 -16.22 21.68 10.00
N SER A 124 -17.09 21.95 10.98
CA SER A 124 -18.38 22.62 10.73
C SER A 124 -18.21 24.06 10.23
N THR A 125 -17.19 24.78 10.70
CA THR A 125 -16.87 26.12 10.21
C THR A 125 -16.41 26.10 8.78
N ILE A 126 -15.47 25.20 8.42
CA ILE A 126 -14.97 25.05 7.04
C ILE A 126 -16.13 24.85 6.07
N ILE A 127 -17.00 23.87 6.32
CA ILE A 127 -18.09 23.56 5.39
C ILE A 127 -19.19 24.63 5.35
N GLY A 128 -19.31 25.42 6.41
CA GLY A 128 -20.31 26.47 6.51
C GLY A 128 -19.88 27.83 5.93
N THR A 129 -18.57 28.12 5.93
CA THR A 129 -18.06 29.46 5.58
C THR A 129 -17.10 29.49 4.38
N ASP A 130 -16.37 28.40 4.12
CA ASP A 130 -15.42 28.36 3.00
C ASP A 130 -16.14 27.98 1.70
N LEU A 131 -15.88 28.72 0.62
CA LEU A 131 -16.44 28.46 -0.71
C LEU A 131 -15.63 27.44 -1.51
N ASP A 132 -14.35 27.29 -1.18
CA ASP A 132 -13.40 26.41 -1.90
C ASP A 132 -13.13 25.10 -1.17
N VAL A 133 -14.11 24.59 -0.43
CA VAL A 133 -13.97 23.36 0.37
C VAL A 133 -13.53 22.17 -0.48
N GLN A 134 -12.42 21.55 -0.10
CA GLN A 134 -11.90 20.36 -0.78
C GLN A 134 -12.50 19.08 -0.18
N TYR A 135 -13.58 18.61 -0.80
CA TYR A 135 -14.19 17.32 -0.47
C TYR A 135 -13.41 16.16 -1.09
N VAL A 136 -13.36 15.05 -0.36
CA VAL A 136 -12.93 13.78 -0.94
C VAL A 136 -14.11 13.17 -1.70
N ASN A 137 -13.86 12.70 -2.92
CA ASN A 137 -14.92 12.10 -3.73
C ASN A 137 -15.49 10.87 -3.04
N ASP A 138 -16.80 10.78 -2.85
CA ASP A 138 -17.52 9.71 -2.17
C ASP A 138 -17.22 8.32 -2.73
N ASN A 139 -16.91 8.23 -4.03
CA ASN A 139 -16.53 7.00 -4.70
C ASN A 139 -15.25 6.34 -4.16
N VAL A 140 -14.49 7.04 -3.30
CA VAL A 140 -13.27 6.48 -2.65
C VAL A 140 -13.65 5.51 -1.53
N PHE A 141 -14.82 5.68 -0.91
CA PHE A 141 -15.25 4.92 0.25
C PHE A 141 -16.39 3.94 -0.04
N GLU A 142 -17.06 4.07 -1.17
CA GLU A 142 -18.07 3.08 -1.58
C GLU A 142 -17.35 1.76 -1.89
N ASN A 143 -17.70 0.70 -1.13
CA ASN A 143 -17.22 -0.68 -1.36
C ASN A 143 -17.86 -1.30 -2.63
N LYS A 144 -18.21 -0.47 -3.61
CA LYS A 144 -18.68 -0.90 -4.91
C LYS A 144 -17.51 -1.57 -5.63
N ASN A 145 -17.55 -2.90 -5.69
CA ASN A 145 -16.59 -3.79 -6.36
C ASN A 145 -15.43 -4.35 -5.48
N GLY A 146 -15.58 -4.47 -4.18
CA GLY A 146 -14.60 -5.16 -3.33
C GLY A 146 -13.24 -4.43 -3.16
N TYR A 147 -13.16 -3.13 -3.44
CA TYR A 147 -11.90 -2.38 -3.30
C TYR A 147 -11.37 -2.34 -1.87
N GLN A 148 -12.26 -2.22 -0.88
CA GLN A 148 -11.84 -2.16 0.51
C GLN A 148 -11.33 -3.51 0.99
N ASP A 149 -12.00 -4.61 0.62
CA ASP A 149 -11.58 -5.96 0.95
C ASP A 149 -10.24 -6.27 0.27
N LEU A 150 -10.11 -5.94 -1.01
CA LEU A 150 -8.86 -6.09 -1.74
C LEU A 150 -7.72 -5.30 -1.09
N LYS A 151 -8.01 -4.07 -0.65
CA LYS A 151 -7.02 -3.22 0.05
C LYS A 151 -6.60 -3.82 1.38
N ALA A 152 -7.53 -4.32 2.17
CA ALA A 152 -7.25 -4.98 3.45
C ALA A 152 -6.38 -6.23 3.25
N LEU A 153 -6.71 -7.07 2.26
CA LEU A 153 -5.94 -8.27 1.91
C LEU A 153 -4.52 -7.92 1.43
N VAL A 154 -4.39 -6.92 0.56
CA VAL A 154 -3.08 -6.44 0.08
C VAL A 154 -2.24 -5.93 1.26
N HIS A 155 -2.79 -5.11 2.13
CA HIS A 155 -2.07 -4.63 3.31
C HIS A 155 -1.65 -5.79 4.22
N ARG A 156 -2.53 -6.77 4.44
CA ARG A 156 -2.23 -7.96 5.23
C ARG A 156 -1.12 -8.80 4.58
N HIS A 157 -1.13 -8.97 3.27
CA HIS A 157 -0.07 -9.66 2.53
C HIS A 157 1.30 -8.99 2.79
N TYR A 158 1.41 -7.66 2.68
CA TYR A 158 2.66 -6.95 2.96
C TYR A 158 3.12 -7.08 4.41
N GLN A 159 2.19 -7.09 5.37
CA GLN A 159 2.50 -7.32 6.79
C GLN A 159 3.09 -8.73 7.00
N ILE A 160 2.41 -9.76 6.48
CA ILE A 160 2.87 -11.16 6.61
C ILE A 160 4.22 -11.33 5.93
N LYS A 161 4.43 -10.73 4.74
CA LYS A 161 5.72 -10.79 4.04
C LYS A 161 6.85 -10.14 4.83
N LYS A 162 6.55 -9.09 5.59
CA LYS A 162 7.52 -8.48 6.52
C LYS A 162 7.85 -9.43 7.66
N ILE A 163 6.84 -10.06 8.30
CA ILE A 163 7.03 -11.05 9.36
C ILE A 163 7.86 -12.23 8.83
N TYR A 164 7.52 -12.76 7.66
CA TYR A 164 8.29 -13.82 7.01
C TYR A 164 9.78 -13.46 6.90
N SER A 165 10.09 -12.24 6.46
CA SER A 165 11.49 -11.82 6.33
C SER A 165 12.19 -11.69 7.69
N GLN A 166 11.47 -11.30 8.73
CA GLN A 166 12.00 -11.22 10.09
C GLN A 166 12.30 -12.61 10.67
N GLU A 167 11.38 -13.58 10.49
CA GLU A 167 11.58 -14.96 10.98
C GLU A 167 12.75 -15.64 10.23
N ILE A 168 12.88 -15.42 8.92
CA ILE A 168 14.03 -15.92 8.16
C ILE A 168 15.35 -15.33 8.69
N ASN A 169 15.39 -14.04 9.01
CA ASN A 169 16.62 -13.43 9.54
C ASN A 169 16.94 -13.97 10.96
N ARG A 170 15.93 -14.26 11.78
CA ARG A 170 16.12 -14.92 13.08
C ARG A 170 16.65 -16.33 12.90
N LEU A 171 16.10 -17.10 11.96
CA LEU A 171 16.56 -18.45 11.65
C LEU A 171 18.02 -18.44 11.18
N ILE A 172 18.40 -17.51 10.29
CA ILE A 172 19.79 -17.37 9.85
C ILE A 172 20.71 -17.10 11.03
N ALA A 173 20.35 -16.19 11.93
CA ALA A 173 21.16 -15.87 13.10
C ALA A 173 21.32 -17.07 14.07
N GLN A 174 20.30 -17.92 14.19
CA GLN A 174 20.43 -19.17 14.97
C GLN A 174 21.31 -20.20 14.24
N CYS A 175 21.20 -20.29 12.91
CA CYS A 175 22.06 -21.16 12.11
C CYS A 175 23.53 -20.73 12.18
N ASP A 176 23.84 -19.44 12.25
CA ASP A 176 25.22 -18.96 12.41
C ASP A 176 25.89 -19.51 13.68
N CYS A 177 25.09 -19.84 14.71
CA CYS A 177 25.59 -20.38 15.97
C CYS A 177 25.63 -21.91 16.00
N LEU A 178 24.65 -22.58 15.37
CA LEU A 178 24.41 -24.02 15.58
C LEU A 178 24.61 -24.89 14.33
N PHE A 179 24.60 -24.27 13.16
CA PHE A 179 24.74 -24.96 11.88
C PHE A 179 25.20 -23.97 10.77
N PRO A 180 26.37 -23.31 10.92
CA PRO A 180 26.85 -22.34 9.94
C PRO A 180 27.13 -22.94 8.56
N GLU A 181 27.57 -24.20 8.49
CA GLU A 181 27.95 -24.90 7.28
C GLU A 181 26.81 -25.00 6.27
N LEU A 182 25.56 -25.08 6.74
CA LEU A 182 24.39 -25.21 5.90
C LEU A 182 24.25 -24.06 4.89
N GLN A 183 24.65 -22.84 5.28
CA GLN A 183 24.56 -21.64 4.44
C GLN A 183 25.61 -21.62 3.31
N TYR A 184 26.69 -22.37 3.44
CA TYR A 184 27.69 -22.49 2.38
C TYR A 184 27.27 -23.43 1.26
N VAL A 185 26.25 -24.28 1.51
CA VAL A 185 25.75 -25.27 0.54
C VAL A 185 24.39 -24.91 0.00
N PHE A 186 23.48 -24.45 0.87
CA PHE A 186 22.10 -24.13 0.51
C PHE A 186 21.79 -22.67 0.82
N GLU A 187 21.22 -21.96 -0.15
CA GLU A 187 20.78 -20.59 0.05
C GLU A 187 19.72 -20.51 1.14
N PRO A 188 19.87 -19.62 2.14
CA PRO A 188 18.82 -19.34 3.11
C PRO A 188 17.51 -18.99 2.41
N LYS A 189 16.37 -19.51 2.88
CA LYS A 189 15.03 -19.45 2.27
C LYS A 189 14.74 -20.51 1.21
N SER A 190 15.72 -21.23 0.71
CA SER A 190 15.48 -22.34 -0.23
C SER A 190 14.67 -23.46 0.44
N ALA A 191 14.03 -24.30 -0.39
CA ALA A 191 13.29 -25.46 0.11
C ALA A 191 14.24 -26.46 0.79
N ALA A 192 15.44 -26.66 0.22
CA ALA A 192 16.48 -27.51 0.79
C ALA A 192 16.91 -27.06 2.19
N PHE A 193 17.23 -25.77 2.34
CA PHE A 193 17.63 -25.19 3.63
C PHE A 193 16.60 -25.44 4.74
N ILE A 194 15.33 -25.18 4.45
CA ILE A 194 14.24 -25.38 5.40
C ILE A 194 14.00 -26.88 5.67
N ALA A 195 14.16 -27.76 4.66
CA ALA A 195 13.97 -29.19 4.83
C ALA A 195 15.05 -29.81 5.71
N VAL A 196 16.32 -29.45 5.47
CA VAL A 196 17.44 -29.91 6.32
C VAL A 196 17.20 -29.48 7.75
N LEU A 197 16.96 -28.22 8.05
CA LEU A 197 16.72 -27.74 9.41
C LEU A 197 15.48 -28.33 10.09
N SER A 198 14.51 -28.82 9.29
CA SER A 198 13.33 -29.49 9.85
C SER A 198 13.67 -30.88 10.44
N SER A 199 14.65 -31.58 9.86
CA SER A 199 15.01 -32.95 10.23
C SER A 199 16.33 -33.00 10.99
N TYR A 200 17.25 -32.11 10.65
CA TYR A 200 18.63 -32.03 11.15
C TYR A 200 18.95 -30.59 11.52
N PRO A 201 18.48 -30.09 12.68
CA PRO A 201 18.59 -28.67 13.05
C PRO A 201 19.99 -28.21 13.44
N THR A 202 20.95 -29.13 13.65
CA THR A 202 22.31 -28.78 14.04
C THR A 202 23.36 -29.50 13.19
N THR A 203 24.60 -29.02 13.18
CA THR A 203 25.75 -29.67 12.53
C THR A 203 25.93 -31.10 13.01
N HIS A 204 25.80 -31.36 14.30
CA HIS A 204 25.96 -32.71 14.89
C HIS A 204 24.84 -33.67 14.47
N ASP A 205 23.60 -33.17 14.20
CA ASP A 205 22.55 -34.01 13.64
C ASP A 205 22.93 -34.54 12.23
N ILE A 206 23.63 -33.74 11.42
CA ILE A 206 24.14 -34.17 10.12
C ILE A 206 25.28 -35.18 10.26
N ILE A 207 26.26 -34.91 11.14
CA ILE A 207 27.40 -35.82 11.37
C ILE A 207 26.91 -37.23 11.71
N ASN A 208 25.86 -37.32 12.51
CA ASN A 208 25.26 -38.59 12.98
C ASN A 208 24.24 -39.18 12.03
N ALA A 209 23.88 -38.50 10.94
CA ALA A 209 22.87 -38.94 9.98
C ALA A 209 23.49 -39.79 8.85
N SER A 210 22.64 -40.55 8.15
CA SER A 210 23.01 -41.21 6.91
C SER A 210 22.99 -40.19 5.74
N ARG A 211 24.03 -40.21 4.90
CA ARG A 211 24.09 -39.36 3.70
C ARG A 211 22.90 -39.60 2.75
N VAL A 212 22.44 -40.85 2.63
CA VAL A 212 21.28 -41.21 1.81
C VAL A 212 20.00 -40.59 2.36
N GLU A 213 19.77 -40.66 3.68
CA GLU A 213 18.57 -40.07 4.31
C GLU A 213 18.55 -38.54 4.18
N VAL A 214 19.69 -37.87 4.36
CA VAL A 214 19.80 -36.42 4.15
C VAL A 214 19.56 -36.06 2.68
N PHE A 215 20.10 -36.87 1.75
CA PHE A 215 19.86 -36.66 0.33
C PHE A 215 18.36 -36.79 0.00
N ASP A 216 17.69 -37.82 0.48
CA ASP A 216 16.27 -38.05 0.21
C ASP A 216 15.41 -36.88 0.72
N VAL A 217 15.67 -36.36 1.92
CA VAL A 217 15.00 -35.18 2.47
C VAL A 217 15.17 -33.95 1.55
N VAL A 218 16.39 -33.70 1.09
CA VAL A 218 16.68 -32.55 0.22
C VAL A 218 16.11 -32.76 -1.19
N TYR A 219 16.23 -33.98 -1.73
CA TYR A 219 15.76 -34.34 -3.07
C TYR A 219 14.25 -34.16 -3.21
N GLU A 220 13.48 -34.67 -2.25
CA GLU A 220 12.03 -34.47 -2.17
C GLU A 220 11.65 -32.99 -2.03
N ALA A 221 12.30 -32.28 -1.11
CA ALA A 221 12.01 -30.86 -0.89
C ALA A 221 12.29 -29.97 -2.10
N THR A 222 13.27 -30.35 -2.93
CA THR A 222 13.66 -29.63 -4.15
C THR A 222 12.92 -30.10 -5.40
N LYS A 223 11.98 -31.02 -5.28
CA LYS A 223 11.27 -31.66 -6.40
C LYS A 223 12.25 -32.32 -7.37
N HIS A 224 13.11 -33.17 -6.83
CA HIS A 224 14.08 -33.97 -7.54
C HIS A 224 15.17 -33.18 -8.30
N ARG A 225 15.53 -31.97 -7.79
CA ARG A 225 16.50 -31.05 -8.44
C ARG A 225 17.82 -30.90 -7.67
N CYS A 226 18.10 -31.73 -6.68
CA CYS A 226 19.35 -31.72 -5.94
C CYS A 226 20.29 -32.81 -6.45
N SER A 227 21.61 -32.52 -6.52
CA SER A 227 22.65 -33.52 -6.73
C SER A 227 23.22 -34.03 -5.41
N MET A 228 23.72 -35.26 -5.39
CA MET A 228 24.40 -35.86 -4.22
C MET A 228 25.61 -35.05 -3.81
N ASP A 229 26.37 -34.48 -4.76
CA ASP A 229 27.56 -33.65 -4.49
C ASP A 229 27.35 -32.55 -3.47
N LYS A 230 26.13 -31.96 -3.43
CA LYS A 230 25.80 -30.93 -2.44
C LYS A 230 25.69 -31.50 -1.04
N VAL A 231 25.14 -32.68 -0.93
CA VAL A 231 25.05 -33.41 0.36
C VAL A 231 26.43 -33.83 0.82
N ASP A 232 27.22 -34.39 -0.06
CA ASP A 232 28.61 -34.76 0.26
C ASP A 232 29.43 -33.57 0.75
N LYS A 233 29.31 -32.42 0.03
CA LYS A 233 29.95 -31.19 0.45
C LYS A 233 29.46 -30.70 1.83
N LEU A 234 28.15 -30.88 2.13
CA LEU A 234 27.63 -30.54 3.46
C LEU A 234 28.26 -31.38 4.54
N PHE A 235 28.38 -32.71 4.34
CA PHE A 235 29.01 -33.62 5.28
C PHE A 235 30.50 -33.29 5.50
N GLU A 236 31.24 -33.01 4.41
CA GLU A 236 32.65 -32.59 4.51
C GLU A 236 32.81 -31.34 5.35
N LEU A 237 31.99 -30.33 5.14
CA LEU A 237 32.03 -29.09 5.93
C LEU A 237 31.65 -29.33 7.40
N CYS A 238 30.66 -30.20 7.67
CA CYS A 238 30.24 -30.51 9.01
C CYS A 238 31.30 -31.29 9.82
N GLN A 239 32.13 -32.10 9.15
CA GLN A 239 33.26 -32.78 9.80
C GLN A 239 34.38 -31.82 10.26
N ASP A 240 34.50 -30.66 9.64
CA ASP A 240 35.48 -29.61 9.98
C ASP A 240 34.79 -28.43 10.69
N THR A 241 33.76 -28.71 11.49
CA THR A 241 32.97 -27.70 12.18
C THR A 241 33.72 -27.10 13.36
N LEU A 242 33.44 -25.83 13.64
CA LEU A 242 33.85 -25.13 14.87
C LEU A 242 32.74 -25.13 15.95
N VAL A 243 31.61 -25.74 15.65
CA VAL A 243 30.45 -25.80 16.60
C VAL A 243 30.78 -26.80 17.72
N PRO A 244 30.70 -26.40 19.00
CA PRO A 244 30.98 -27.28 20.14
C PRO A 244 30.03 -28.48 20.22
N ASP A 245 30.54 -29.61 20.78
CA ASP A 245 29.76 -30.85 20.93
C ASP A 245 28.62 -30.73 21.96
N ASP A 246 28.72 -29.81 22.92
CA ASP A 246 27.77 -29.62 24.02
C ASP A 246 26.63 -28.64 23.70
N ILE A 247 26.05 -28.75 22.49
CA ILE A 247 24.94 -27.91 22.10
C ILE A 247 23.74 -28.09 23.02
N SER A 248 23.26 -26.98 23.58
CA SER A 248 22.06 -26.95 24.38
C SER A 248 20.82 -27.44 23.60
N SER A 249 20.04 -28.34 24.17
CA SER A 249 18.75 -28.78 23.61
C SER A 249 17.78 -27.63 23.32
N TYR A 250 17.90 -26.51 24.03
CA TYR A 250 17.10 -25.30 23.80
C TYR A 250 17.41 -24.63 22.46
N GLY A 251 18.68 -24.59 22.03
CA GLY A 251 19.07 -24.05 20.73
C GLY A 251 18.43 -24.80 19.57
N LYS A 252 18.43 -26.14 19.66
CA LYS A 252 17.75 -27.02 18.71
C LYS A 252 16.25 -26.77 18.66
N SER A 253 15.60 -26.63 19.82
CA SER A 253 14.16 -26.34 19.90
C SER A 253 13.81 -24.98 19.27
N ILE A 254 14.65 -23.96 19.42
CA ILE A 254 14.44 -22.64 18.79
C ILE A 254 14.46 -22.74 17.28
N ILE A 255 15.42 -23.48 16.70
CA ILE A 255 15.49 -23.68 15.23
C ILE A 255 14.21 -24.37 14.73
N LEU A 256 13.77 -25.43 15.39
CA LEU A 256 12.55 -26.16 14.99
C LEU A 256 11.31 -25.29 15.06
N ASP A 257 11.15 -24.49 16.14
CA ASP A 257 10.05 -23.52 16.27
C ASP A 257 10.07 -22.48 15.13
N LEU A 258 11.24 -21.88 14.84
CA LEU A 258 11.37 -20.92 13.76
C LEU A 258 11.05 -21.53 12.39
N VAL A 259 11.46 -22.77 12.15
CA VAL A 259 11.17 -23.49 10.90
C VAL A 259 9.68 -23.75 10.76
N GLU A 260 9.00 -24.17 11.83
CA GLU A 260 7.55 -24.39 11.82
C GLU A 260 6.80 -23.07 11.58
N ASN A 261 7.17 -21.99 12.28
CA ASN A 261 6.62 -20.66 12.08
C ASN A 261 6.77 -20.19 10.62
N ILE A 262 7.94 -20.38 10.01
CA ILE A 262 8.20 -20.05 8.61
C ILE A 262 7.31 -20.87 7.65
N LYS A 263 7.10 -22.17 7.90
CA LYS A 263 6.20 -23.01 7.11
C LYS A 263 4.75 -22.50 7.21
N ASN A 264 4.29 -22.19 8.40
CA ASN A 264 2.95 -21.66 8.67
C ASN A 264 2.74 -20.30 7.96
N ILE A 265 3.71 -19.40 8.05
CA ILE A 265 3.66 -18.09 7.37
C ILE A 265 3.63 -18.26 5.85
N LYS A 266 4.40 -19.20 5.28
CA LYS A 266 4.33 -19.53 3.84
C LYS A 266 2.94 -20.02 3.43
N GLY A 267 2.30 -20.84 4.24
CA GLY A 267 0.92 -21.29 4.03
C GLY A 267 -0.07 -20.12 4.02
N GLN A 268 0.04 -19.22 5.00
CA GLN A 268 -0.79 -18.00 5.07
C GLN A 268 -0.57 -17.09 3.85
N LEU A 269 0.68 -16.91 3.39
CA LEU A 269 0.97 -16.11 2.18
C LEU A 269 0.30 -16.72 0.95
N LYS A 270 0.38 -18.03 0.74
CA LYS A 270 -0.29 -18.70 -0.39
C LYS A 270 -1.81 -18.49 -0.38
N SER A 271 -2.42 -18.63 0.80
CA SER A 271 -3.87 -18.47 0.94
C SER A 271 -4.30 -17.03 0.64
N ILE A 272 -3.60 -16.06 1.20
CA ILE A 272 -3.93 -14.63 0.99
C ILE A 272 -3.68 -14.20 -0.46
N GLU A 273 -2.63 -14.72 -1.11
CA GLU A 273 -2.35 -14.45 -2.53
C GLU A 273 -3.42 -15.00 -3.45
N ARG A 274 -4.02 -16.16 -3.11
CA ARG A 274 -5.18 -16.70 -3.81
C ARG A 274 -6.38 -15.76 -3.68
N TYR A 275 -6.76 -15.37 -2.46
CA TYR A 275 -7.88 -14.46 -2.22
C TYR A 275 -7.69 -13.11 -2.94
N ILE A 276 -6.47 -12.55 -2.91
CA ILE A 276 -6.15 -11.33 -3.64
C ILE A 276 -6.38 -11.50 -5.14
N LYS A 277 -5.92 -12.61 -5.74
CA LYS A 277 -6.11 -12.88 -7.17
C LYS A 277 -7.59 -13.05 -7.52
N ASP A 278 -8.33 -13.78 -6.71
CA ASP A 278 -9.76 -14.04 -6.94
C ASP A 278 -10.55 -12.72 -6.97
N ILE A 279 -10.37 -11.86 -5.97
CA ILE A 279 -11.06 -10.56 -5.92
C ILE A 279 -10.54 -9.60 -7.00
N ALA A 280 -9.22 -9.54 -7.22
CA ALA A 280 -8.66 -8.64 -8.22
C ALA A 280 -9.10 -8.98 -9.64
N SER A 281 -9.28 -10.28 -9.95
CA SER A 281 -9.70 -10.77 -11.27
C SER A 281 -11.09 -10.29 -11.69
N LEU A 282 -11.94 -9.91 -10.73
CA LEU A 282 -13.27 -9.34 -10.98
C LEU A 282 -13.16 -7.90 -11.54
N ASN A 283 -12.01 -7.25 -11.37
CA ASN A 283 -11.80 -5.89 -11.88
C ASN A 283 -11.25 -5.93 -13.32
N PRO A 284 -11.92 -5.30 -14.30
CA PRO A 284 -11.47 -5.31 -15.70
C PRO A 284 -10.04 -4.77 -15.88
N ALA A 285 -9.61 -3.84 -15.03
CA ALA A 285 -8.26 -3.28 -15.11
C ALA A 285 -7.17 -4.29 -14.74
N TYR A 286 -7.50 -5.39 -14.04
CA TYR A 286 -6.53 -6.39 -13.60
C TYR A 286 -5.78 -7.03 -14.76
N LYS A 287 -6.50 -7.56 -15.73
CA LYS A 287 -5.91 -8.18 -16.93
C LYS A 287 -5.10 -7.15 -17.74
N LEU A 288 -5.57 -5.92 -17.83
CA LEU A 288 -4.89 -4.85 -18.55
C LEU A 288 -3.58 -4.45 -17.87
N LEU A 289 -3.53 -4.39 -16.55
CA LEU A 289 -2.30 -4.08 -15.81
C LEU A 289 -1.25 -5.20 -15.92
N LEU A 290 -1.67 -6.46 -16.03
CA LEU A 290 -0.76 -7.58 -16.25
C LEU A 290 -0.02 -7.53 -17.59
N THR A 291 -0.51 -6.75 -18.56
CA THR A 291 0.21 -6.52 -19.84
C THR A 291 1.44 -5.63 -19.68
N ILE A 292 1.56 -4.90 -18.56
CA ILE A 292 2.78 -4.12 -18.28
C ILE A 292 3.90 -5.08 -17.90
N THR A 293 4.96 -5.09 -18.68
CA THR A 293 6.16 -5.89 -18.38
C THR A 293 6.63 -5.64 -16.94
N GLY A 294 6.74 -6.68 -16.14
CA GLY A 294 7.13 -6.60 -14.73
C GLY A 294 6.00 -6.34 -13.73
N CYS A 295 4.76 -6.25 -14.20
CA CYS A 295 3.58 -6.15 -13.33
C CYS A 295 3.01 -7.55 -13.05
N GLY A 296 3.40 -8.13 -11.92
CA GLY A 296 2.87 -9.42 -11.48
C GLY A 296 1.47 -9.32 -10.83
N PRO A 297 0.81 -10.48 -10.57
CA PRO A 297 -0.56 -10.53 -10.07
C PRO A 297 -0.81 -9.72 -8.79
N ILE A 298 0.03 -9.88 -7.78
CA ILE A 298 -0.11 -9.15 -6.50
C ILE A 298 0.18 -7.66 -6.67
N THR A 299 1.10 -7.32 -7.58
CA THR A 299 1.42 -5.92 -7.87
C THR A 299 0.27 -5.22 -8.59
N ALA A 300 -0.36 -5.87 -9.59
CA ALA A 300 -1.56 -5.38 -10.27
C ALA A 300 -2.72 -5.18 -9.28
N ALA A 301 -2.96 -6.17 -8.41
CA ALA A 301 -3.95 -6.08 -7.36
C ALA A 301 -3.67 -4.92 -6.39
N THR A 302 -2.40 -4.70 -6.01
CA THR A 302 -1.99 -3.58 -5.17
C THR A 302 -2.29 -2.24 -5.84
N VAL A 303 -1.99 -2.10 -7.14
CA VAL A 303 -2.29 -0.91 -7.91
C VAL A 303 -3.80 -0.63 -7.90
N ILE A 304 -4.63 -1.64 -8.17
CA ILE A 304 -6.10 -1.51 -8.16
C ILE A 304 -6.60 -1.09 -6.77
N ALA A 305 -6.19 -1.82 -5.73
CA ALA A 305 -6.62 -1.60 -4.35
C ALA A 305 -6.30 -0.18 -3.85
N GLU A 306 -5.12 0.33 -4.18
CA GLU A 306 -4.65 1.64 -3.72
C GLU A 306 -5.14 2.80 -4.61
N THR A 307 -5.40 2.52 -5.89
CA THR A 307 -5.92 3.52 -6.82
C THR A 307 -7.42 3.73 -6.63
N GLY A 308 -8.18 2.69 -6.38
CA GLY A 308 -9.64 2.74 -6.41
C GLY A 308 -10.15 3.18 -7.80
N ASN A 309 -11.09 4.13 -7.83
CA ASN A 309 -11.58 4.67 -9.09
C ASN A 309 -10.57 5.64 -9.73
N ILE A 310 -10.03 5.25 -10.88
CA ILE A 310 -9.03 6.07 -11.61
C ILE A 310 -9.60 7.41 -12.08
N ARG A 311 -10.91 7.51 -12.29
CA ARG A 311 -11.57 8.75 -12.76
C ARG A 311 -11.57 9.88 -11.73
N ARG A 312 -11.25 9.58 -10.46
CA ARG A 312 -11.08 10.60 -9.42
C ARG A 312 -9.87 11.52 -9.66
N PHE A 313 -8.93 11.08 -10.49
CA PHE A 313 -7.75 11.88 -10.82
C PHE A 313 -8.01 12.68 -12.10
N LYS A 314 -7.83 14.00 -12.01
CA LYS A 314 -8.01 14.93 -13.14
C LYS A 314 -7.12 14.56 -14.34
N ASN A 315 -5.87 14.20 -14.07
CA ASN A 315 -4.87 13.83 -15.07
C ASN A 315 -3.80 12.88 -14.50
N ALA A 316 -2.89 12.43 -15.35
CA ALA A 316 -1.80 11.53 -14.97
C ALA A 316 -0.84 12.16 -13.93
N ASP A 317 -0.64 13.47 -13.94
CA ASP A 317 0.24 14.16 -13.00
C ASP A 317 -0.34 14.14 -11.58
N CYS A 318 -1.66 14.27 -11.44
CA CYS A 318 -2.35 14.10 -10.17
C CYS A 318 -2.17 12.67 -9.63
N PHE A 319 -2.22 11.65 -10.50
CA PHE A 319 -1.98 10.26 -10.10
C PHE A 319 -0.51 10.02 -9.69
N VAL A 320 0.46 10.55 -10.45
CA VAL A 320 1.90 10.50 -10.09
C VAL A 320 2.14 11.17 -8.74
N SER A 321 1.53 12.33 -8.49
CA SER A 321 1.61 13.02 -7.20
C SER A 321 1.02 12.18 -6.07
N TYR A 322 -0.15 11.57 -6.29
CA TYR A 322 -0.81 10.67 -5.35
C TYR A 322 0.02 9.42 -5.03
N SER A 323 0.75 8.87 -6.00
CA SER A 323 1.67 7.75 -5.77
C SER A 323 2.88 8.14 -4.89
N GLY A 324 3.15 9.44 -4.75
CA GLY A 324 4.25 9.98 -3.96
C GLY A 324 5.63 9.78 -4.57
N THR A 325 5.70 9.49 -5.88
CA THR A 325 6.95 9.34 -6.64
C THR A 325 7.44 10.65 -7.26
N SER A 326 6.59 11.68 -7.31
CA SER A 326 6.97 13.01 -7.79
C SER A 326 8.06 13.67 -6.93
N PRO A 327 9.01 14.40 -7.53
CA PRO A 327 10.00 15.16 -6.78
C PRO A 327 9.35 16.28 -5.97
N ARG A 328 9.92 16.61 -4.81
CA ARG A 328 9.59 17.83 -4.08
C ARG A 328 10.39 18.98 -4.67
N ASN A 329 9.76 19.88 -5.38
CA ASN A 329 10.38 21.13 -5.76
C ASN A 329 10.31 22.08 -4.56
N LYS A 330 11.43 22.35 -3.91
CA LYS A 330 11.57 23.49 -3.02
C LYS A 330 11.94 24.69 -3.89
N ARG A 331 10.97 25.50 -4.27
CA ARG A 331 11.21 26.85 -4.77
C ARG A 331 11.30 27.77 -3.54
N SER A 332 12.47 28.21 -3.21
CA SER A 332 12.68 29.34 -2.29
C SER A 332 13.41 30.40 -3.08
N GLY A 333 12.73 31.50 -3.44
CA GLY A 333 13.33 32.68 -4.03
C GLY A 333 14.08 32.44 -5.33
N THR A 334 14.98 33.36 -5.65
CA THR A 334 15.74 33.45 -6.93
C THR A 334 16.97 32.52 -7.01
N SER A 335 17.20 31.62 -6.08
CA SER A 335 18.43 30.81 -6.06
C SER A 335 18.19 29.32 -5.83
N VAL A 336 18.68 28.53 -6.79
CA VAL A 336 18.96 27.08 -6.75
C VAL A 336 17.75 26.15 -6.67
N GLU A 337 17.34 25.62 -7.83
CA GLU A 337 16.55 24.39 -7.92
C GLU A 337 17.39 23.18 -7.46
N THR A 338 17.32 22.83 -6.19
CA THR A 338 17.78 21.52 -5.76
C THR A 338 16.66 20.52 -6.04
N MET A 339 16.91 19.56 -6.94
CA MET A 339 16.05 18.39 -7.11
C MET A 339 15.92 17.66 -5.75
N GLY A 340 14.80 17.90 -5.08
CA GLY A 340 14.52 17.34 -3.75
C GLY A 340 14.22 15.84 -3.81
N LYS A 341 14.21 15.21 -2.62
CA LYS A 341 13.74 13.83 -2.44
C LYS A 341 12.28 13.72 -2.92
N ILE A 342 11.83 12.51 -3.27
CA ILE A 342 10.42 12.25 -3.62
C ILE A 342 9.48 12.70 -2.51
N SER A 343 8.23 13.06 -2.88
CA SER A 343 7.25 13.64 -1.95
C SER A 343 6.84 12.67 -0.84
N LYS A 344 6.79 11.38 -1.12
CA LYS A 344 6.28 10.30 -0.25
C LYS A 344 4.83 10.52 0.23
N LYS A 345 4.12 11.50 -0.31
CA LYS A 345 2.69 11.69 -0.08
C LYS A 345 1.90 10.51 -0.65
N GLY A 346 0.74 10.21 -0.07
CA GLY A 346 -0.10 9.11 -0.52
C GLY A 346 0.40 7.71 -0.11
N SER A 347 -0.13 6.68 -0.77
CA SER A 347 0.06 5.29 -0.37
C SER A 347 1.50 4.80 -0.53
N ARG A 348 2.06 4.27 0.56
CA ARG A 348 3.36 3.58 0.53
C ARG A 348 3.32 2.29 -0.29
N TYR A 349 2.17 1.61 -0.32
CA TYR A 349 2.00 0.35 -1.04
C TYR A 349 1.93 0.58 -2.55
N LEU A 350 1.16 1.60 -2.98
CA LEU A 350 1.13 2.01 -4.39
C LEU A 350 2.51 2.42 -4.88
N ARG A 351 3.21 3.24 -4.10
CA ARG A 351 4.57 3.68 -4.43
C ARG A 351 5.55 2.51 -4.55
N HIS A 352 5.48 1.55 -3.62
CA HIS A 352 6.29 0.33 -3.68
C HIS A 352 5.94 -0.52 -4.91
N ALA A 353 4.66 -0.72 -5.19
CA ALA A 353 4.21 -1.47 -6.37
C ALA A 353 4.73 -0.87 -7.67
N ILE A 354 4.55 0.46 -7.85
CA ILE A 354 5.04 1.18 -9.04
C ILE A 354 6.58 1.10 -9.15
N TYR A 355 7.29 1.24 -8.03
CA TYR A 355 8.75 1.12 -8.00
C TYR A 355 9.21 -0.28 -8.42
N MET A 356 8.54 -1.34 -7.95
CA MET A 356 8.86 -2.73 -8.31
C MET A 356 8.57 -3.01 -9.78
N ILE A 357 7.44 -2.53 -10.32
CA ILE A 357 7.16 -2.64 -11.76
C ILE A 357 8.29 -1.97 -12.55
N ALA A 358 8.71 -0.75 -12.17
CA ALA A 358 9.79 -0.05 -12.84
C ALA A 358 11.12 -0.81 -12.80
N GLU A 359 11.44 -1.41 -11.64
CA GLU A 359 12.66 -2.20 -11.45
C GLU A 359 12.71 -3.43 -12.37
N PHE A 360 11.58 -4.11 -12.57
CA PHE A 360 11.50 -5.25 -13.50
C PHE A 360 11.36 -4.80 -14.96
N ALA A 361 10.50 -3.83 -15.23
CA ALA A 361 10.25 -3.36 -16.59
C ALA A 361 11.53 -2.84 -17.27
N ARG A 362 12.38 -2.10 -16.56
CA ARG A 362 13.66 -1.61 -17.12
C ARG A 362 14.65 -2.71 -17.54
N ARG A 363 14.48 -3.94 -17.02
CA ARG A 363 15.32 -5.08 -17.39
C ARG A 363 14.83 -5.77 -18.67
N HIS A 364 13.52 -5.76 -18.90
CA HIS A 364 12.87 -6.54 -19.94
C HIS A 364 12.25 -5.67 -21.06
N ASN A 365 12.09 -4.37 -20.85
CA ASN A 365 11.58 -3.44 -21.86
C ASN A 365 12.73 -2.59 -22.40
N PRO A 366 13.13 -2.74 -23.67
CA PRO A 366 14.29 -2.05 -24.25
C PRO A 366 14.18 -0.54 -24.21
N VAL A 367 12.98 0.01 -24.40
CA VAL A 367 12.73 1.47 -24.35
C VAL A 367 12.98 2.02 -22.95
N LEU A 368 12.48 1.31 -21.91
CA LEU A 368 12.68 1.70 -20.53
C LEU A 368 14.12 1.47 -20.06
N LYS A 369 14.77 0.39 -20.53
CA LYS A 369 16.18 0.13 -20.29
C LYS A 369 17.06 1.24 -20.84
N HIS A 370 16.88 1.61 -22.11
CA HIS A 370 17.63 2.70 -22.74
C HIS A 370 17.44 4.03 -21.99
N GLN A 371 16.20 4.36 -21.65
CA GLN A 371 15.90 5.59 -20.89
C GLN A 371 16.54 5.56 -19.48
N PHE A 372 16.52 4.43 -18.80
CA PHE A 372 17.16 4.26 -17.51
C PHE A 372 18.67 4.50 -17.59
N GLU A 373 19.36 3.84 -18.55
CA GLU A 373 20.81 4.00 -18.72
C GLU A 373 21.19 5.43 -19.10
N ARG A 374 20.41 6.09 -19.95
CA ARG A 374 20.61 7.52 -20.30
C ARG A 374 20.56 8.42 -19.06
N ILE A 375 19.59 8.21 -18.14
CA ILE A 375 19.46 9.00 -16.91
C ILE A 375 20.57 8.67 -15.92
N LYS A 376 20.92 7.40 -15.81
CA LYS A 376 21.98 6.91 -14.94
C LYS A 376 23.37 7.42 -15.39
N ASN A 377 23.56 7.54 -16.72
CA ASN A 377 24.79 8.08 -17.35
C ASN A 377 26.08 7.49 -16.71
N GLY A 378 26.16 6.13 -16.63
CA GLY A 378 27.29 5.40 -16.02
C GLY A 378 27.45 5.57 -14.50
N ASN A 379 26.78 6.51 -13.86
CA ASN A 379 26.96 6.83 -12.45
C ASN A 379 26.10 5.95 -11.53
N LYS A 380 26.75 5.06 -10.76
CA LYS A 380 26.06 4.16 -9.79
C LYS A 380 25.21 4.92 -8.76
N LYS A 381 25.61 6.12 -8.33
CA LYS A 381 24.87 6.94 -7.36
C LYS A 381 23.51 7.43 -7.91
N ARG A 382 23.36 7.51 -9.24
CA ARG A 382 22.11 7.91 -9.90
C ARG A 382 21.12 6.77 -10.13
N HIS A 383 21.44 5.52 -9.76
CA HIS A 383 20.58 4.37 -9.95
C HIS A 383 19.16 4.57 -9.39
N LYS A 384 19.04 5.01 -8.15
CA LYS A 384 17.72 5.27 -7.52
C LYS A 384 16.96 6.40 -8.22
N LEU A 385 17.66 7.46 -8.64
CA LEU A 385 17.06 8.57 -9.38
C LEU A 385 16.51 8.10 -10.72
N ALA A 386 17.31 7.35 -11.49
CA ALA A 386 16.89 6.79 -12.77
C ALA A 386 15.67 5.86 -12.60
N ASN A 387 15.67 4.98 -11.58
CA ASN A 387 14.54 4.10 -11.34
C ASN A 387 13.26 4.85 -10.95
N ILE A 388 13.35 5.93 -10.19
CA ILE A 388 12.19 6.79 -9.87
C ILE A 388 11.66 7.50 -11.13
N ALA A 389 12.52 7.91 -12.05
CA ALA A 389 12.08 8.49 -13.31
C ALA A 389 11.29 7.47 -14.16
N ILE A 390 11.76 6.22 -14.22
CA ILE A 390 11.01 5.11 -14.83
C ILE A 390 9.70 4.85 -14.08
N ALA A 391 9.72 4.85 -12.74
CA ALA A 391 8.52 4.68 -11.92
C ALA A 391 7.45 5.75 -12.21
N ASN A 392 7.84 7.02 -12.41
CA ASN A 392 6.92 8.08 -12.83
C ASN A 392 6.31 7.82 -14.21
N LYS A 393 7.09 7.25 -15.14
CA LYS A 393 6.59 6.86 -16.46
C LYS A 393 5.62 5.67 -16.36
N ILE A 394 5.94 4.67 -15.57
CA ILE A 394 5.03 3.55 -15.26
C ILE A 394 3.73 4.05 -14.63
N ALA A 395 3.77 4.98 -13.69
CA ALA A 395 2.57 5.57 -13.12
C ALA A 395 1.67 6.22 -14.19
N ARG A 396 2.26 6.92 -15.16
CA ARG A 396 1.51 7.50 -16.29
C ARG A 396 0.90 6.41 -17.19
N TYR A 397 1.63 5.32 -17.44
CA TYR A 397 1.10 4.18 -18.19
C TYR A 397 -0.06 3.52 -17.46
N ILE A 398 0.06 3.27 -16.16
CA ILE A 398 -1.03 2.74 -15.32
C ILE A 398 -2.27 3.64 -15.41
N TYR A 399 -2.10 4.96 -15.27
CA TYR A 399 -3.20 5.92 -15.40
C TYR A 399 -3.89 5.81 -16.75
N SER A 400 -3.12 5.82 -17.85
CA SER A 400 -3.64 5.71 -19.20
C SER A 400 -4.39 4.40 -19.44
N ILE A 401 -3.79 3.28 -19.06
CA ILE A 401 -4.37 1.94 -19.20
C ILE A 401 -5.71 1.83 -18.44
N MET A 402 -5.75 2.27 -17.19
CA MET A 402 -6.96 2.18 -16.37
C MET A 402 -8.04 3.15 -16.84
N LYS A 403 -7.67 4.34 -17.34
CA LYS A 403 -8.61 5.36 -17.81
C LYS A 403 -9.21 4.98 -19.16
N ASN A 404 -8.36 4.56 -20.10
CA ASN A 404 -8.74 4.27 -21.49
C ASN A 404 -9.17 2.83 -21.71
N LYS A 405 -9.02 1.96 -20.69
CA LYS A 405 -9.31 0.51 -20.75
C LYS A 405 -8.55 -0.18 -21.90
N SER A 406 -7.30 0.17 -22.11
CA SER A 406 -6.43 -0.36 -23.17
C SER A 406 -5.28 -1.16 -22.57
N SER A 407 -4.77 -2.16 -23.30
CA SER A 407 -3.56 -2.89 -22.95
C SER A 407 -2.32 -2.03 -23.09
N PHE A 408 -1.25 -2.41 -22.37
CA PHE A 408 0.06 -1.80 -22.56
C PHE A 408 0.64 -2.21 -23.92
N VAL A 409 0.98 -1.23 -24.73
CA VAL A 409 1.62 -1.42 -26.03
C VAL A 409 2.86 -0.52 -26.10
N ILE A 410 3.96 -1.07 -26.57
CA ILE A 410 5.15 -0.26 -26.89
C ILE A 410 4.91 0.36 -28.26
N LEU A 411 4.79 1.67 -28.33
CA LEU A 411 4.57 2.37 -29.61
C LEU A 411 5.80 2.23 -30.51
N HIS A 412 5.57 1.95 -31.79
CA HIS A 412 6.60 1.82 -32.82
C HIS A 412 7.57 3.01 -32.82
N ASP A 413 7.05 4.24 -32.72
CA ASP A 413 7.87 5.46 -32.67
C ASP A 413 8.87 5.49 -31.51
N HIS A 414 8.52 4.86 -30.36
CA HIS A 414 9.45 4.76 -29.24
C HIS A 414 10.56 3.76 -29.51
N ILE A 415 10.29 2.72 -30.29
CA ILE A 415 11.28 1.70 -30.69
C ILE A 415 12.22 2.34 -31.72
N MET A 416 11.70 3.10 -32.68
CA MET A 416 12.51 3.75 -33.73
C MET A 416 13.47 4.81 -33.19
N ARG A 417 13.25 5.30 -31.97
CA ARG A 417 14.19 6.23 -31.28
C ARG A 417 15.31 5.51 -30.52
N LEU A 418 15.33 4.19 -30.51
CA LEU A 418 16.41 3.42 -29.90
C LEU A 418 17.63 3.38 -30.83
N PRO A 419 18.86 3.16 -30.28
CA PRO A 419 20.02 2.84 -31.08
C PRO A 419 19.77 1.64 -31.98
N GLU A 420 20.39 1.61 -33.15
CA GLU A 420 20.16 0.60 -34.18
C GLU A 420 20.37 -0.83 -33.68
N GLU A 421 21.48 -1.08 -33.00
CA GLU A 421 21.78 -2.37 -32.35
C GLU A 421 20.69 -2.84 -31.39
N THR A 422 20.07 -1.91 -30.67
CA THR A 422 19.00 -2.23 -29.70
C THR A 422 17.68 -2.49 -30.42
N ARG A 423 17.43 -1.83 -31.54
CA ARG A 423 16.25 -2.07 -32.40
C ARG A 423 16.30 -3.45 -33.03
N ASP A 424 17.43 -3.80 -33.60
CA ASP A 424 17.63 -5.08 -34.27
C ASP A 424 17.50 -6.25 -33.29
N THR A 425 18.08 -6.12 -32.11
CA THR A 425 17.91 -7.11 -31.03
C THR A 425 16.44 -7.26 -30.63
N PHE A 426 15.68 -6.15 -30.57
CA PHE A 426 14.26 -6.17 -30.24
C PHE A 426 13.42 -6.85 -31.31
N PHE A 427 13.63 -6.49 -32.59
CA PHE A 427 12.89 -7.08 -33.71
C PHE A 427 13.22 -8.57 -33.88
N ASN A 428 14.47 -8.96 -33.71
CA ASN A 428 14.87 -10.36 -33.74
C ASN A 428 14.26 -11.19 -32.61
N SER A 429 14.00 -10.60 -31.42
CA SER A 429 13.34 -11.29 -30.32
C SER A 429 11.83 -11.51 -30.53
N ILE A 430 11.18 -10.69 -31.33
CA ILE A 430 9.73 -10.80 -31.65
C ILE A 430 9.49 -11.76 -32.82
N SER A 431 10.47 -11.95 -33.71
CA SER A 431 10.35 -12.85 -34.87
C SER A 431 10.57 -14.33 -34.52
N LEU A 432 10.83 -14.66 -33.27
CA LEU A 432 11.08 -16.03 -32.76
C LEU A 432 9.91 -16.61 -31.96
N ASP A 433 8.81 -15.85 -31.75
CA ASP A 433 7.53 -16.28 -31.17
C ASP A 433 6.43 -16.30 -32.26
#